data_49a0b15628fa5d40576c5ebca2f9d2a3
#
_entry.id   49a0b15628fa5d40576c5ebca2f9d2a3
#
_cell.length_a   1.000
_cell.length_b   1.000
_cell.length_c   1.000
_cell.angle_alpha   90.00
_cell.angle_beta   90.00
_cell.angle_gamma   90.00
#
_symmetry.space_group_name_H-M   'P 1'
#
loop_
_entity.id
_entity.type
_entity.pdbx_description
1 polymer ?
#
loop_
_entity_poly.entity_id
_entity_poly.type
_entity_poly.pdbx_seq_one_letter_code
_entity_poly.pdbx_strand_id
1 'polypeptide(L)'
;MYSMKEACKLTNMTYENLKFYCREGLVPNVKRDSHNYRVFNDHDIQWIQSLGCLKKCGMSLAEMKEYLALCLQGEASIPERKRILEAKRNALTASINELQASIDFIDWKQCFYDDVLAGKTAYYSYLIPEKFPKD
;
A
#
# COMPACT_ATOMS: atom_id res chain seq x y z
N MET A 1 -7.89 -16.89 22.71
CA MET A 1 -7.26 -15.57 22.93
C MET A 1 -5.80 -15.62 22.56
N TYR A 2 -5.30 -14.57 21.96
CA TYR A 2 -3.92 -14.50 21.48
C TYR A 2 -3.17 -13.40 22.23
N SER A 3 -1.91 -13.66 22.52
CA SER A 3 -0.99 -12.66 23.08
C SER A 3 -0.57 -11.68 21.98
N MET A 4 0.08 -10.59 22.39
CA MET A 4 0.65 -9.62 21.44
C MET A 4 1.60 -10.29 20.45
N LYS A 5 2.46 -11.18 20.94
CA LYS A 5 3.42 -11.93 20.10
C LYS A 5 2.71 -12.82 19.10
N GLU A 6 1.70 -13.55 19.55
CA GLU A 6 0.91 -14.43 18.68
C GLU A 6 0.13 -13.62 17.62
N ALA A 7 -0.47 -12.49 18.04
CA ALA A 7 -1.17 -11.61 17.13
C ALA A 7 -0.25 -11.03 16.04
N CYS A 8 0.96 -10.63 16.41
CA CYS A 8 1.95 -10.16 15.43
C CYS A 8 2.26 -11.22 14.39
N LYS A 9 2.42 -12.47 14.85
CA LYS A 9 2.74 -13.60 13.97
C LYS A 9 1.58 -13.89 13.02
N LEU A 10 0.36 -13.93 13.54
CA LEU A 10 -0.84 -14.23 12.75
C LEU A 10 -1.18 -13.14 11.73
N THR A 11 -0.85 -11.91 12.03
CA THR A 11 -1.17 -10.75 11.18
C THR A 11 0.00 -10.30 10.32
N ASN A 12 1.16 -10.94 10.48
CA ASN A 12 2.41 -10.56 9.79
C ASN A 12 2.78 -9.10 10.04
N MET A 13 2.54 -8.62 11.25
CA MET A 13 2.89 -7.27 11.67
C MET A 13 4.06 -7.30 12.66
N THR A 14 4.86 -6.24 12.64
CA THR A 14 5.89 -6.05 13.67
C THR A 14 5.22 -5.67 14.99
N TYR A 15 5.89 -5.96 16.09
CA TYR A 15 5.43 -5.56 17.42
C TYR A 15 5.19 -4.04 17.49
N GLU A 16 6.12 -3.27 16.97
CA GLU A 16 6.04 -1.81 16.99
C GLU A 16 4.82 -1.29 16.22
N ASN A 17 4.54 -1.84 15.05
CA ASN A 17 3.39 -1.45 14.25
C ASN A 17 2.06 -1.80 14.94
N LEU A 18 1.94 -3.02 15.45
CA LEU A 18 0.71 -3.43 16.12
C LEU A 18 0.48 -2.63 17.41
N LYS A 19 1.54 -2.42 18.19
CA LYS A 19 1.47 -1.59 19.38
C LYS A 19 1.01 -0.16 19.03
N PHE A 20 1.56 0.40 17.97
CA PHE A 20 1.19 1.73 17.47
C PHE A 20 -0.30 1.77 17.10
N TYR A 21 -0.78 0.80 16.33
CA TYR A 21 -2.18 0.74 15.94
C TYR A 21 -3.11 0.63 17.16
N CYS A 22 -2.73 -0.17 18.15
CA CYS A 22 -3.51 -0.28 19.38
C CYS A 22 -3.55 1.05 20.14
N ARG A 23 -2.42 1.74 20.24
CA ARG A 23 -2.34 3.05 20.92
C ARG A 23 -3.15 4.11 20.19
N GLU A 24 -3.21 4.04 18.86
CA GLU A 24 -3.94 5.01 18.04
C GLU A 24 -5.44 4.72 17.97
N GLY A 25 -5.90 3.67 18.66
CA GLY A 25 -7.32 3.34 18.70
C GLY A 25 -7.83 2.62 17.46
N LEU A 26 -6.94 2.09 16.61
CA LEU A 26 -7.34 1.40 15.39
C LEU A 26 -7.79 -0.03 15.64
N VAL A 27 -7.58 -0.58 16.83
CA VAL A 27 -8.08 -1.90 17.25
C VAL A 27 -8.97 -1.70 18.47
N PRO A 28 -10.24 -1.26 18.25
CA PRO A 28 -11.06 -0.74 19.35
C PRO A 28 -11.53 -1.79 20.35
N ASN A 29 -11.58 -3.06 19.96
CA ASN A 29 -12.11 -4.12 20.81
C ASN A 29 -11.05 -4.92 21.55
N VAL A 30 -9.77 -4.52 21.47
CA VAL A 30 -8.70 -5.21 22.17
C VAL A 30 -8.91 -5.10 23.68
N LYS A 31 -8.70 -6.22 24.37
CA LYS A 31 -8.87 -6.32 25.82
C LYS A 31 -7.53 -6.54 26.50
N ARG A 32 -7.51 -6.49 27.83
CA ARG A 32 -6.33 -6.77 28.63
C ARG A 32 -6.63 -7.90 29.61
N ASP A 33 -5.62 -8.72 29.88
CA ASP A 33 -5.73 -9.81 30.82
C ASP A 33 -5.50 -9.34 32.27
N SER A 34 -5.48 -10.26 33.23
CA SER A 34 -5.24 -9.96 34.64
C SER A 34 -3.89 -9.30 34.93
N HIS A 35 -2.93 -9.47 34.01
CA HIS A 35 -1.58 -8.85 34.11
C HIS A 35 -1.48 -7.56 33.32
N ASN A 36 -2.62 -7.04 32.84
CA ASN A 36 -2.70 -5.82 32.02
C ASN A 36 -1.99 -5.92 30.68
N TYR A 37 -1.82 -7.13 30.13
CA TYR A 37 -1.31 -7.34 28.78
C TYR A 37 -2.46 -7.39 27.78
N ARG A 38 -2.24 -6.82 26.59
CA ARG A 38 -3.23 -6.90 25.51
C ARG A 38 -3.44 -8.34 25.08
N VAL A 39 -4.71 -8.70 24.91
CA VAL A 39 -5.11 -10.01 24.38
C VAL A 39 -6.10 -9.81 23.23
N PHE A 40 -6.03 -10.69 22.25
CA PHE A 40 -6.77 -10.56 21.00
C PHE A 40 -7.60 -11.82 20.75
N ASN A 41 -8.80 -11.64 20.23
CA ASN A 41 -9.63 -12.76 19.79
C ASN A 41 -9.54 -12.89 18.25
N ASP A 42 -10.25 -13.88 17.70
CA ASP A 42 -10.23 -14.12 16.25
C ASP A 42 -10.78 -12.92 15.45
N HIS A 43 -11.76 -12.22 15.98
CA HIS A 43 -12.32 -11.03 15.32
C HIS A 43 -11.29 -9.90 15.27
N ASP A 44 -10.55 -9.71 16.35
CA ASP A 44 -9.45 -8.72 16.38
C ASP A 44 -8.40 -9.05 15.33
N ILE A 45 -8.02 -10.32 15.23
CA ILE A 45 -7.03 -10.76 14.26
C ILE A 45 -7.49 -10.45 12.82
N GLN A 46 -8.74 -10.76 12.51
CA GLN A 46 -9.30 -10.46 11.19
C GLN A 46 -9.32 -8.97 10.90
N TRP A 47 -9.69 -8.16 11.89
CA TRP A 47 -9.70 -6.71 11.73
C TRP A 47 -8.29 -6.16 11.51
N ILE A 48 -7.31 -6.62 12.28
CA ILE A 48 -5.91 -6.20 12.14
C ILE A 48 -5.39 -6.57 10.74
N GLN A 49 -5.75 -7.75 10.22
CA GLN A 49 -5.39 -8.11 8.85
C GLN A 49 -6.01 -7.15 7.83
N SER A 50 -7.26 -6.73 8.06
CA SER A 50 -7.92 -5.73 7.23
C SER A 50 -7.20 -4.39 7.25
N LEU A 51 -6.73 -3.95 8.42
CA LEU A 51 -5.92 -2.73 8.56
C LEU A 51 -4.66 -2.81 7.70
N GLY A 52 -4.00 -3.97 7.69
CA GLY A 52 -2.84 -4.19 6.84
C GLY A 52 -3.16 -4.02 5.36
N CYS A 53 -4.30 -4.52 4.92
CA CYS A 53 -4.77 -4.35 3.55
C CYS A 53 -5.08 -2.89 3.22
N LEU A 54 -5.74 -2.17 4.13
CA LEU A 54 -6.05 -0.75 3.94
C LEU A 54 -4.76 0.08 3.83
N LYS A 55 -3.75 -0.23 4.62
CA LYS A 55 -2.46 0.42 4.54
C LYS A 55 -1.81 0.19 3.17
N LYS A 56 -1.87 -1.03 2.65
CA LYS A 56 -1.34 -1.36 1.32
C LYS A 56 -2.09 -0.62 0.22
N CYS A 57 -3.36 -0.31 0.43
CA CYS A 57 -4.15 0.51 -0.51
C CYS A 57 -3.78 1.99 -0.49
N GLY A 58 -2.86 2.39 0.37
CA GLY A 58 -2.39 3.77 0.45
C GLY A 58 -3.16 4.65 1.42
N MET A 59 -3.93 4.06 2.34
CA MET A 59 -4.61 4.85 3.36
C MET A 59 -3.61 5.36 4.39
N SER A 60 -3.71 6.67 4.70
CA SER A 60 -2.98 7.28 5.80
C SER A 60 -3.60 6.87 7.14
N LEU A 61 -2.90 7.16 8.24
CA LEU A 61 -3.43 6.92 9.58
C LEU A 61 -4.79 7.61 9.77
N ALA A 62 -4.88 8.88 9.37
CA ALA A 62 -6.12 9.65 9.49
C ALA A 62 -7.25 9.01 8.67
N GLU A 63 -6.95 8.56 7.46
CA GLU A 63 -7.93 7.89 6.60
C GLU A 63 -8.38 6.56 7.18
N MET A 64 -7.48 5.78 7.77
CA MET A 64 -7.83 4.53 8.43
C MET A 64 -8.74 4.77 9.65
N LYS A 65 -8.47 5.83 10.43
CA LYS A 65 -9.32 6.21 11.56
C LYS A 65 -10.72 6.60 11.10
N GLU A 66 -10.82 7.36 10.03
CA GLU A 66 -12.10 7.75 9.44
C GLU A 66 -12.87 6.52 8.94
N TYR A 67 -12.19 5.64 8.22
CA TYR A 67 -12.81 4.41 7.72
C TYR A 67 -13.30 3.52 8.87
N LEU A 68 -12.48 3.36 9.93
CA LEU A 68 -12.88 2.63 11.13
C LEU A 68 -14.16 3.23 11.74
N ALA A 69 -14.21 4.56 11.90
CA ALA A 69 -15.38 5.22 12.46
C ALA A 69 -16.64 4.92 11.65
N LEU A 70 -16.52 4.91 10.32
CA LEU A 70 -17.62 4.54 9.43
C LEU A 70 -18.03 3.08 9.61
N CYS A 71 -17.06 2.18 9.73
CA CYS A 71 -17.33 0.76 9.96
C CYS A 71 -18.12 0.55 11.27
N LEU A 72 -17.79 1.30 12.31
CA LEU A 72 -18.47 1.20 13.60
C LEU A 72 -19.90 1.71 13.54
N GLN A 73 -20.28 2.53 12.57
CA GLN A 73 -21.65 2.96 12.33
C GLN A 73 -22.51 1.84 11.73
N GLY A 74 -21.88 0.77 11.24
CA GLY A 74 -22.57 -0.37 10.67
C GLY A 74 -23.00 -0.17 9.22
N GLU A 75 -24.05 -0.86 8.83
CA GLU A 75 -24.51 -0.93 7.45
C GLU A 75 -24.87 0.43 6.84
N ALA A 76 -25.36 1.35 7.64
CA ALA A 76 -25.78 2.68 7.16
C ALA A 76 -24.65 3.48 6.51
N SER A 77 -23.39 3.20 6.87
CA SER A 77 -22.22 3.90 6.32
C SER A 77 -21.62 3.24 5.07
N ILE A 78 -22.19 2.12 4.60
CA ILE A 78 -21.66 1.41 3.42
C ILE A 78 -21.52 2.33 2.19
N PRO A 79 -22.49 3.19 1.84
CA PRO A 79 -22.30 4.06 0.68
C PRO A 79 -21.08 4.96 0.80
N GLU A 80 -20.81 5.51 1.99
CA GLU A 80 -19.63 6.35 2.22
C GLU A 80 -18.34 5.55 2.16
N ARG A 81 -18.34 4.35 2.76
CA ARG A 81 -17.18 3.46 2.70
C ARG A 81 -16.84 3.08 1.25
N LYS A 82 -17.85 2.83 0.44
CA LYS A 82 -17.66 2.51 -0.99
C LYS A 82 -17.00 3.66 -1.73
N ARG A 83 -17.39 4.91 -1.43
CA ARG A 83 -16.76 6.08 -2.05
C ARG A 83 -15.28 6.18 -1.73
N ILE A 84 -14.93 5.95 -0.46
CA ILE A 84 -13.53 5.97 -0.02
C ILE A 84 -12.72 4.89 -0.75
N LEU A 85 -13.26 3.68 -0.83
CA LEU A 85 -12.60 2.55 -1.50
C LEU A 85 -12.45 2.79 -3.00
N GLU A 86 -13.46 3.37 -3.64
CA GLU A 86 -13.40 3.68 -5.07
C GLU A 86 -12.34 4.73 -5.37
N ALA A 87 -12.22 5.76 -4.52
CA ALA A 87 -11.16 6.76 -4.67
C ALA A 87 -9.78 6.13 -4.57
N LYS A 88 -9.58 5.19 -3.64
CA LYS A 88 -8.31 4.47 -3.51
C LYS A 88 -8.04 3.58 -4.72
N ARG A 89 -9.08 2.90 -5.23
CA ARG A 89 -8.95 2.08 -6.43
C ARG A 89 -8.49 2.93 -7.62
N ASN A 90 -9.08 4.10 -7.80
CA ASN A 90 -8.71 5.01 -8.88
C ASN A 90 -7.27 5.50 -8.74
N ALA A 91 -6.83 5.83 -7.52
CA ALA A 91 -5.45 6.25 -7.26
C ALA A 91 -4.46 5.12 -7.56
N LEU A 92 -4.79 3.89 -7.19
CA LEU A 92 -3.95 2.72 -7.48
C LEU A 92 -3.86 2.47 -8.99
N THR A 93 -4.98 2.61 -9.70
CA THR A 93 -5.01 2.45 -11.17
C THR A 93 -4.10 3.50 -11.83
N ALA A 94 -4.16 4.74 -11.37
CA ALA A 94 -3.28 5.80 -11.87
C ALA A 94 -1.80 5.45 -11.64
N SER A 95 -1.47 4.91 -10.45
CA SER A 95 -0.10 4.48 -10.14
C SER A 95 0.36 3.34 -11.04
N ILE A 96 -0.52 2.37 -11.31
CA ILE A 96 -0.22 1.27 -12.25
C ILE A 96 0.11 1.84 -13.63
N ASN A 97 -0.68 2.79 -14.11
CA ASN A 97 -0.48 3.40 -15.43
C ASN A 97 0.85 4.17 -15.49
N GLU A 98 1.20 4.88 -14.43
CA GLU A 98 2.49 5.59 -14.34
C GLU A 98 3.66 4.61 -14.36
N LEU A 99 3.54 3.49 -13.62
CA LEU A 99 4.58 2.46 -13.60
C LEU A 99 4.72 1.80 -14.97
N GLN A 100 3.60 1.54 -15.65
CA GLN A 100 3.62 0.98 -17.00
C GLN A 100 4.34 1.93 -17.98
N ALA A 101 4.06 3.22 -17.90
CA ALA A 101 4.74 4.21 -18.74
C ALA A 101 6.26 4.21 -18.50
N SER A 102 6.69 4.03 -17.25
CA SER A 102 8.10 3.93 -16.91
C SER A 102 8.75 2.68 -17.49
N ILE A 103 8.05 1.56 -17.44
CA ILE A 103 8.52 0.31 -18.06
C ILE A 103 8.64 0.48 -19.58
N ASP A 104 7.63 1.10 -20.20
CA ASP A 104 7.62 1.33 -21.65
C ASP A 104 8.82 2.20 -22.08
N PHE A 105 9.16 3.20 -21.27
CA PHE A 105 10.34 4.03 -21.52
C PHE A 105 11.63 3.19 -21.47
N ILE A 106 11.75 2.33 -20.46
CA ILE A 106 12.92 1.45 -20.33
C ILE A 106 13.00 0.51 -21.53
N ASP A 107 11.88 -0.09 -21.93
CA ASP A 107 11.83 -1.00 -23.06
C ASP A 107 12.26 -0.30 -24.36
N TRP A 108 11.79 0.95 -24.54
CA TRP A 108 12.20 1.75 -25.70
C TRP A 108 13.72 2.00 -25.71
N LYS A 109 14.29 2.37 -24.55
CA LYS A 109 15.72 2.58 -24.41
C LYS A 109 16.53 1.31 -24.73
N GLN A 110 16.09 0.17 -24.20
CA GLN A 110 16.75 -1.10 -24.43
C GLN A 110 16.71 -1.48 -25.92
N CYS A 111 15.59 -1.30 -26.57
CA CYS A 111 15.45 -1.55 -28.02
C CYS A 111 16.38 -0.64 -28.82
N PHE A 112 16.45 0.63 -28.47
CA PHE A 112 17.36 1.57 -29.13
C PHE A 112 18.81 1.12 -29.01
N TYR A 113 19.23 0.76 -27.80
CA TYR A 113 20.62 0.29 -27.59
C TYR A 113 20.89 -1.01 -28.32
N ASP A 114 19.95 -1.95 -28.33
CA ASP A 114 20.10 -3.19 -29.07
C ASP A 114 20.26 -2.93 -30.57
N ASP A 115 19.48 -2.01 -31.13
CA ASP A 115 19.56 -1.65 -32.53
C ASP A 115 20.90 -0.97 -32.87
N VAL A 116 21.41 -0.12 -31.99
CA VAL A 116 22.74 0.49 -32.16
C VAL A 116 23.80 -0.58 -32.15
N LEU A 117 23.76 -1.49 -31.19
CA LEU A 117 24.77 -2.56 -31.08
C LEU A 117 24.71 -3.52 -32.26
N ALA A 118 23.53 -3.74 -32.84
CA ALA A 118 23.36 -4.58 -34.01
C ALA A 118 23.68 -3.88 -35.33
N GLY A 119 24.02 -2.60 -35.30
CA GLY A 119 24.29 -1.82 -36.50
C GLY A 119 23.06 -1.42 -37.30
N LYS A 120 21.86 -1.53 -36.71
CA LYS A 120 20.58 -1.21 -37.39
C LYS A 120 20.31 0.28 -37.41
N THR A 121 20.81 1.03 -36.42
CA THR A 121 20.59 2.46 -36.32
C THR A 121 21.84 3.14 -35.78
N ALA A 122 21.99 4.42 -36.08
CA ALA A 122 23.11 5.19 -35.59
C ALA A 122 22.90 5.60 -34.14
N TYR A 123 23.97 5.60 -33.36
CA TYR A 123 23.94 6.09 -31.98
C TYR A 123 23.78 7.61 -31.96
N TYR A 124 22.97 8.11 -31.03
CA TYR A 124 22.90 9.52 -30.70
C TYR A 124 22.76 9.70 -29.19
N SER A 125 23.10 10.88 -28.71
CA SER A 125 22.98 11.23 -27.30
C SER A 125 22.67 12.71 -27.16
N TYR A 126 21.80 13.08 -26.26
CA TYR A 126 21.55 14.50 -25.93
C TYR A 126 22.55 15.06 -24.91
N LEU A 127 23.46 14.21 -24.40
CA LEU A 127 24.49 14.60 -23.41
C LEU A 127 25.84 14.89 -24.04
N ILE A 128 26.14 14.26 -25.18
CA ILE A 128 27.45 14.34 -25.83
C ILE A 128 27.28 15.18 -27.10
N PRO A 129 27.80 16.42 -27.13
CA PRO A 129 27.57 17.32 -28.28
C PRO A 129 27.93 16.71 -29.63
N GLU A 130 29.02 15.94 -29.71
CA GLU A 130 29.44 15.29 -30.94
C GLU A 130 28.52 14.19 -31.40
N LYS A 131 27.60 13.77 -30.52
CA LYS A 131 26.60 12.71 -30.74
C LYS A 131 25.17 13.21 -30.74
N PHE A 132 24.97 14.52 -30.81
CA PHE A 132 23.60 15.04 -30.89
C PHE A 132 22.88 14.50 -32.12
N PRO A 133 21.58 14.25 -32.04
CA PRO A 133 20.81 13.80 -33.20
C PRO A 133 20.91 14.81 -34.32
N LYS A 134 21.05 14.30 -35.55
CA LYS A 134 21.04 15.14 -36.76
C LYS A 134 19.60 15.45 -37.15
N ASP A 135 19.35 16.62 -37.63
CA ASP A 135 18.03 17.05 -38.10
C ASP A 135 17.58 16.29 -39.35
#